data_4152b7011b82e10dd1d43feb5013747a
#
_entry.id   4152b7011b82e10dd1d43feb5013747a
#
_cell.length_a   1.000
_cell.length_b   1.000
_cell.length_c   1.000
_cell.angle_alpha   90.00
_cell.angle_beta   90.00
_cell.angle_gamma   90.00
#
_symmetry.space_group_name_H-M   'P 1'
#
loop_
_entity.id
_entity.type
_entity.pdbx_description
1 polymer ?
#
loop_
_entity_poly.entity_id
_entity_poly.type
_entity_poly.pdbx_seq_one_letter_code
_entity_poly.pdbx_strand_id
1 'polypeptide(L)'
;MSEGFELVGTITMRTDDKGYLDIVTHVDKTSNSSAPSNRDFYFEVAYKENPDNLVATSNTLTIRHLVPADPKITLTTDKTEVIGNDKSILIVKGSDFTKNTSLAIKLYRKVDGSLASIIETKNVVTDEKGEFTIEIHQNYGNAAAIPSSRVFYAEASNQINTDIITSNEVTVDHVEEDEPA
;
A
#
# COMPACT_ATOMS: atom_id res chain seq x y z
N MET A 1 -40.74 2.55 -0.86
CA MET A 1 -39.38 1.97 -1.04
C MET A 1 -39.35 1.26 -2.38
N SER A 2 -38.48 1.63 -3.28
CA SER A 2 -38.26 0.92 -4.53
C SER A 2 -37.65 -0.46 -4.24
N GLU A 3 -38.06 -1.47 -4.97
CA GLU A 3 -37.56 -2.85 -4.82
C GLU A 3 -36.02 -2.88 -4.95
N GLY A 4 -35.33 -3.42 -3.97
CA GLY A 4 -33.88 -3.67 -3.99
C GLY A 4 -33.01 -2.63 -3.26
N PHE A 5 -33.59 -1.59 -2.65
CA PHE A 5 -32.85 -0.63 -1.83
C PHE A 5 -33.14 -0.81 -0.33
N GLU A 6 -32.08 -0.66 0.47
CA GLU A 6 -32.15 -0.72 1.93
C GLU A 6 -31.99 0.69 2.51
N LEU A 7 -32.79 1.04 3.53
CA LEU A 7 -32.66 2.30 4.24
C LEU A 7 -31.39 2.26 5.10
N VAL A 8 -30.40 3.11 4.77
CA VAL A 8 -29.13 3.18 5.50
C VAL A 8 -29.09 4.25 6.59
N GLY A 9 -30.03 5.18 6.58
CA GLY A 9 -30.13 6.19 7.62
C GLY A 9 -31.27 7.19 7.39
N THR A 10 -31.65 7.87 8.47
CA THR A 10 -32.65 8.94 8.46
C THR A 10 -32.12 10.18 9.15
N ILE A 11 -32.27 11.33 8.53
CA ILE A 11 -31.86 12.63 9.07
C ILE A 11 -33.10 13.52 9.15
N THR A 12 -33.34 14.16 10.29
CA THR A 12 -34.40 15.15 10.46
C THR A 12 -33.79 16.54 10.40
N MET A 13 -34.28 17.37 9.48
CA MET A 13 -33.79 18.72 9.24
C MET A 13 -34.94 19.72 9.08
N ARG A 14 -34.58 21.01 9.09
CA ARG A 14 -35.47 22.09 8.67
C ARG A 14 -34.93 22.74 7.42
N THR A 15 -35.83 23.08 6.51
CA THR A 15 -35.51 23.96 5.38
C THR A 15 -35.20 25.37 5.87
N ASP A 16 -34.45 26.13 5.09
CA ASP A 16 -34.31 27.56 5.30
C ASP A 16 -35.62 28.31 5.01
N ASP A 17 -35.62 29.65 5.21
CA ASP A 17 -36.80 30.52 4.98
C ASP A 17 -37.28 30.54 3.51
N LYS A 18 -36.48 30.03 2.58
CA LYS A 18 -36.79 29.90 1.16
C LYS A 18 -37.20 28.49 0.77
N GLY A 19 -37.23 27.57 1.72
CA GLY A 19 -37.57 26.17 1.48
C GLY A 19 -36.41 25.31 0.94
N TYR A 20 -35.16 25.80 0.99
CA TYR A 20 -34.00 25.02 0.57
C TYR A 20 -33.49 24.11 1.69
N LEU A 21 -32.96 22.98 1.27
CA LEU A 21 -32.30 21.99 2.14
C LEU A 21 -30.92 21.69 1.55
N ASP A 22 -29.87 21.86 2.36
CA ASP A 22 -28.51 21.49 2.00
C ASP A 22 -27.93 20.62 3.11
N ILE A 23 -27.49 19.41 2.74
CA ILE A 23 -26.93 18.45 3.68
C ILE A 23 -25.66 17.83 3.12
N VAL A 24 -24.71 17.63 4.02
CA VAL A 24 -23.53 16.78 3.78
C VAL A 24 -23.64 15.55 4.64
N THR A 25 -23.61 14.38 4.05
CA THR A 25 -23.63 13.13 4.77
C THR A 25 -22.44 12.27 4.41
N HIS A 26 -21.93 11.53 5.39
CA HIS A 26 -20.88 10.54 5.20
C HIS A 26 -21.53 9.16 5.20
N VAL A 27 -21.31 8.41 4.13
CA VAL A 27 -21.76 7.02 4.07
C VAL A 27 -20.58 6.14 4.43
N ASP A 28 -20.57 5.66 5.67
CA ASP A 28 -19.59 4.68 6.10
C ASP A 28 -19.83 3.34 5.38
N LYS A 29 -18.74 2.62 5.10
CA LYS A 29 -18.78 1.27 4.56
C LYS A 29 -19.50 0.36 5.55
N THR A 30 -20.82 0.26 5.44
CA THR A 30 -21.57 -0.74 6.20
C THR A 30 -21.15 -2.15 5.76
N SER A 31 -20.86 -2.95 6.71
CA SER A 31 -19.96 -4.09 6.80
C SER A 31 -20.25 -5.32 5.92
N ASN A 32 -21.25 -5.40 5.09
CA ASN A 32 -21.71 -6.69 4.57
C ASN A 32 -21.62 -6.89 3.06
N SER A 33 -21.04 -6.00 2.27
CA SER A 33 -20.83 -6.28 0.86
C SER A 33 -19.37 -6.49 0.54
N SER A 34 -19.05 -7.60 -0.10
CA SER A 34 -17.74 -7.89 -0.63
C SER A 34 -17.34 -6.82 -1.68
N ALA A 35 -16.12 -6.28 -1.60
CA ALA A 35 -15.54 -5.54 -2.71
C ALA A 35 -15.02 -6.54 -3.78
N PRO A 36 -14.97 -6.20 -5.08
CA PRO A 36 -15.45 -4.95 -5.64
C PRO A 36 -16.99 -4.90 -5.73
N SER A 37 -17.56 -3.73 -5.55
CA SER A 37 -19.00 -3.54 -5.69
C SER A 37 -19.33 -2.11 -6.08
N ASN A 38 -20.41 -1.94 -6.82
CA ASN A 38 -21.03 -0.65 -7.00
C ASN A 38 -22.19 -0.54 -6.03
N ARG A 39 -22.33 0.60 -5.39
CA ARG A 39 -23.43 0.90 -4.48
C ARG A 39 -24.13 2.15 -4.96
N ASP A 40 -25.42 2.03 -5.14
CA ASP A 40 -26.28 3.13 -5.57
C ASP A 40 -26.97 3.71 -4.34
N PHE A 41 -26.89 5.03 -4.21
CA PHE A 41 -27.52 5.79 -3.15
C PHE A 41 -28.45 6.85 -3.76
N TYR A 42 -29.57 7.07 -3.08
CA TYR A 42 -30.43 8.20 -3.35
C TYR A 42 -31.10 8.65 -2.06
N PHE A 43 -31.64 9.85 -2.04
CA PHE A 43 -32.35 10.41 -0.92
C PHE A 43 -33.84 10.51 -1.21
N GLU A 44 -34.64 10.16 -0.22
CA GLU A 44 -36.07 10.44 -0.21
C GLU A 44 -36.36 11.48 0.85
N VAL A 45 -37.20 12.42 0.51
CA VAL A 45 -37.64 13.52 1.42
C VAL A 45 -39.12 13.37 1.68
N ALA A 46 -39.48 13.39 2.96
CA ALA A 46 -40.88 13.39 3.41
C ALA A 46 -41.06 14.41 4.55
N TYR A 47 -42.27 14.86 4.78
CA TYR A 47 -42.58 15.63 5.97
C TYR A 47 -42.52 14.74 7.20
N LYS A 48 -42.00 15.30 8.31
CA LYS A 48 -41.84 14.57 9.56
C LYS A 48 -43.17 13.98 10.09
N GLU A 49 -44.25 14.70 9.87
CA GLU A 49 -45.61 14.34 10.32
C GLU A 49 -46.24 13.26 9.44
N ASN A 50 -45.70 13.02 8.26
CA ASN A 50 -46.19 12.00 7.31
C ASN A 50 -45.03 11.38 6.54
N PRO A 51 -44.23 10.51 7.17
CA PRO A 51 -43.00 9.96 6.58
C PRO A 51 -43.26 9.00 5.42
N ASP A 52 -44.45 8.46 5.29
CA ASP A 52 -44.81 7.54 4.20
C ASP A 52 -45.19 8.29 2.89
N ASN A 53 -45.41 9.61 2.98
CA ASN A 53 -45.71 10.44 1.83
C ASN A 53 -44.48 11.20 1.36
N LEU A 54 -43.79 10.62 0.37
CA LEU A 54 -42.58 11.22 -0.22
C LEU A 54 -42.92 12.50 -0.98
N VAL A 55 -42.15 13.56 -0.73
CA VAL A 55 -42.29 14.85 -1.38
C VAL A 55 -41.32 15.01 -2.54
N ALA A 56 -40.14 14.40 -2.41
CA ALA A 56 -39.09 14.42 -3.40
C ALA A 56 -38.16 13.21 -3.29
N THR A 57 -37.55 12.85 -4.40
CA THR A 57 -36.48 11.86 -4.47
C THR A 57 -35.33 12.45 -5.27
N SER A 58 -34.09 12.27 -4.79
CA SER A 58 -32.91 12.74 -5.50
C SER A 58 -32.60 11.85 -6.71
N ASN A 59 -31.67 12.32 -7.56
CA ASN A 59 -30.99 11.42 -8.49
C ASN A 59 -30.19 10.35 -7.75
N THR A 60 -29.92 9.25 -8.41
CA THR A 60 -29.06 8.18 -7.91
C THR A 60 -27.59 8.55 -8.05
N LEU A 61 -26.82 8.33 -7.00
CA LEU A 61 -25.36 8.42 -7.00
C LEU A 61 -24.75 7.04 -6.84
N THR A 62 -23.92 6.62 -7.78
CA THR A 62 -23.19 5.36 -7.71
C THR A 62 -21.82 5.57 -7.12
N ILE A 63 -21.50 4.86 -6.01
CA ILE A 63 -20.18 4.83 -5.40
C ILE A 63 -19.55 3.46 -5.69
N ARG A 64 -18.38 3.49 -6.32
CA ARG A 64 -17.62 2.29 -6.63
C ARG A 64 -16.66 1.95 -5.48
N HIS A 65 -16.88 0.79 -4.89
CA HIS A 65 -15.98 0.22 -3.89
C HIS A 65 -14.99 -0.72 -4.57
N LEU A 66 -13.71 -0.40 -4.50
CA LEU A 66 -12.64 -1.18 -5.10
C LEU A 66 -12.03 -2.12 -4.05
N VAL A 67 -11.56 -3.29 -4.49
CA VAL A 67 -10.63 -4.10 -3.69
C VAL A 67 -9.32 -3.32 -3.61
N PRO A 68 -8.74 -3.10 -2.42
CA PRO A 68 -7.37 -2.60 -2.33
C PRO A 68 -6.44 -3.55 -3.09
N ALA A 69 -5.50 -3.02 -3.84
CA ALA A 69 -4.45 -3.83 -4.44
C ALA A 69 -3.60 -4.48 -3.34
N ASP A 70 -3.09 -5.68 -3.62
CA ASP A 70 -2.17 -6.34 -2.69
C ASP A 70 -0.85 -5.57 -2.62
N PRO A 71 -0.32 -5.32 -1.41
CA PRO A 71 0.93 -4.60 -1.25
C PRO A 71 2.09 -5.36 -1.90
N LYS A 72 3.02 -4.60 -2.48
CA LYS A 72 4.18 -5.13 -3.21
C LYS A 72 5.44 -4.39 -2.81
N ILE A 73 6.56 -5.09 -2.84
CA ILE A 73 7.88 -4.48 -2.79
C ILE A 73 8.74 -4.98 -3.95
N THR A 74 9.58 -4.09 -4.47
CA THR A 74 10.57 -4.38 -5.50
C THR A 74 11.95 -3.96 -5.02
N LEU A 75 12.95 -4.74 -5.37
CA LEU A 75 14.35 -4.44 -5.13
C LEU A 75 15.05 -4.22 -6.48
N THR A 76 15.85 -3.17 -6.57
CA THR A 76 16.72 -2.88 -7.72
C THR A 76 18.11 -2.50 -7.23
N THR A 77 19.11 -2.53 -8.12
CA THR A 77 20.47 -2.06 -7.83
C THR A 77 20.93 -1.10 -8.92
N ASP A 78 21.82 -0.18 -8.56
CA ASP A 78 22.50 0.71 -9.50
C ASP A 78 23.58 -0.02 -10.33
N LYS A 79 24.14 -1.13 -9.80
CA LYS A 79 25.19 -1.93 -10.43
C LYS A 79 24.92 -3.40 -10.24
N THR A 80 25.13 -4.20 -11.28
CA THR A 80 25.08 -5.66 -11.22
C THR A 80 26.46 -6.29 -11.06
N GLU A 81 27.51 -5.50 -11.24
CA GLU A 81 28.92 -5.88 -11.07
C GLU A 81 29.70 -4.75 -10.41
N VAL A 82 30.57 -5.08 -9.49
CA VAL A 82 31.46 -4.16 -8.78
C VAL A 82 32.85 -4.77 -8.64
N ILE A 83 33.87 -3.91 -8.68
CA ILE A 83 35.27 -4.33 -8.51
C ILE A 83 35.59 -4.45 -7.02
N GLY A 84 36.16 -5.55 -6.63
CA GLY A 84 36.56 -5.77 -5.27
C GLY A 84 35.41 -5.65 -4.27
N ASN A 85 35.58 -4.81 -3.27
CA ASN A 85 34.59 -4.50 -2.24
C ASN A 85 33.92 -3.15 -2.47
N ASP A 86 33.87 -2.66 -3.72
CA ASP A 86 33.15 -1.44 -4.04
C ASP A 86 31.66 -1.54 -3.67
N LYS A 87 31.06 -0.39 -3.50
CA LYS A 87 29.66 -0.28 -3.06
C LYS A 87 28.70 -0.30 -4.25
N SER A 88 27.56 -0.94 -4.07
CA SER A 88 26.37 -0.71 -4.86
C SER A 88 25.26 -0.09 -3.98
N ILE A 89 24.31 0.53 -4.64
CA ILE A 89 23.11 1.08 -4.00
C ILE A 89 21.94 0.16 -4.30
N LEU A 90 21.33 -0.35 -3.24
CA LEU A 90 20.11 -1.14 -3.34
C LEU A 90 18.92 -0.23 -3.07
N ILE A 91 17.93 -0.23 -3.97
CA ILE A 91 16.73 0.59 -3.86
C ILE A 91 15.54 -0.33 -3.64
N VAL A 92 14.87 -0.17 -2.50
CA VAL A 92 13.62 -0.86 -2.18
C VAL A 92 12.47 0.10 -2.40
N LYS A 93 11.50 -0.28 -3.23
CA LYS A 93 10.25 0.47 -3.44
C LYS A 93 9.08 -0.38 -3.03
N GLY A 94 8.13 0.24 -2.33
CA GLY A 94 6.86 -0.36 -1.96
C GLY A 94 5.68 0.39 -2.55
N SER A 95 4.60 -0.34 -2.88
CA SER A 95 3.33 0.21 -3.35
C SER A 95 2.15 -0.56 -2.77
N ASP A 96 0.99 0.06 -2.84
CA ASP A 96 -0.30 -0.53 -2.45
C ASP A 96 -0.42 -0.89 -0.95
N PHE A 97 0.47 -0.37 -0.11
CA PHE A 97 0.36 -0.51 1.34
C PHE A 97 -0.73 0.42 1.92
N THR A 98 -1.11 0.15 3.15
CA THR A 98 -1.93 1.11 3.91
C THR A 98 -1.14 2.41 4.05
N LYS A 99 -1.78 3.54 3.74
CA LYS A 99 -1.17 4.88 3.86
C LYS A 99 -0.78 5.21 5.31
N ASN A 100 0.25 6.02 5.47
CA ASN A 100 0.74 6.51 6.77
C ASN A 100 1.02 5.38 7.78
N THR A 101 1.49 4.23 7.29
CA THR A 101 1.75 3.04 8.10
C THR A 101 3.24 2.81 8.25
N SER A 102 3.68 2.52 9.48
CA SER A 102 5.07 2.17 9.76
C SER A 102 5.34 0.73 9.39
N LEU A 103 6.41 0.52 8.62
CA LEU A 103 6.88 -0.78 8.15
C LEU A 103 8.33 -1.00 8.61
N ALA A 104 8.66 -2.24 8.95
CA ALA A 104 10.03 -2.70 9.09
C ALA A 104 10.47 -3.37 7.79
N ILE A 105 11.55 -2.87 7.20
CA ILE A 105 12.16 -3.42 5.99
C ILE A 105 13.44 -4.13 6.39
N LYS A 106 13.50 -5.44 6.17
CA LYS A 106 14.69 -6.26 6.39
C LYS A 106 15.33 -6.57 5.06
N LEU A 107 16.62 -6.29 4.93
CA LEU A 107 17.41 -6.66 3.77
C LEU A 107 18.21 -7.92 4.08
N TYR A 108 18.11 -8.88 3.20
CA TYR A 108 18.83 -10.16 3.28
C TYR A 108 19.90 -10.26 2.19
N ARG A 109 20.95 -11.00 2.48
CA ARG A 109 22.02 -11.35 1.56
C ARG A 109 22.33 -12.84 1.61
N LYS A 110 22.51 -13.46 0.44
CA LYS A 110 23.13 -14.76 0.23
C LYS A 110 24.46 -14.55 -0.46
N VAL A 111 25.49 -15.31 -0.16
CA VAL A 111 26.79 -15.27 -0.82
C VAL A 111 27.08 -16.66 -1.37
N ASP A 112 27.34 -16.75 -2.67
CA ASP A 112 27.68 -18.01 -3.38
C ASP A 112 26.72 -19.17 -3.00
N GLY A 113 25.42 -18.88 -2.98
CA GLY A 113 24.38 -19.86 -2.64
C GLY A 113 24.26 -20.24 -1.17
N SER A 114 24.93 -19.51 -0.25
CA SER A 114 24.82 -19.71 1.19
C SER A 114 23.41 -19.42 1.73
N LEU A 115 23.18 -19.74 3.00
CA LEU A 115 21.96 -19.35 3.69
C LEU A 115 21.85 -17.82 3.79
N ALA A 116 20.62 -17.31 3.63
CA ALA A 116 20.36 -15.89 3.74
C ALA A 116 20.60 -15.36 5.15
N SER A 117 21.24 -14.22 5.25
CA SER A 117 21.42 -13.49 6.51
C SER A 117 20.85 -12.08 6.42
N ILE A 118 20.23 -11.61 7.50
CA ILE A 118 19.80 -10.21 7.60
C ILE A 118 21.05 -9.35 7.71
N ILE A 119 21.19 -8.38 6.81
CA ILE A 119 22.32 -7.46 6.79
C ILE A 119 21.94 -6.05 7.23
N GLU A 120 20.66 -5.71 7.12
CA GLU A 120 20.15 -4.40 7.55
C GLU A 120 18.66 -4.47 7.87
N THR A 121 18.21 -3.60 8.80
CA THR A 121 16.80 -3.37 9.08
C THR A 121 16.55 -1.87 9.13
N LYS A 122 15.58 -1.39 8.35
CA LYS A 122 15.14 0.00 8.34
C LYS A 122 13.65 0.11 8.63
N ASN A 123 13.27 1.14 9.36
CA ASN A 123 11.87 1.52 9.50
C ASN A 123 11.53 2.62 8.48
N VAL A 124 10.38 2.52 7.86
CA VAL A 124 9.85 3.48 6.90
C VAL A 124 8.38 3.71 7.18
N VAL A 125 7.89 4.90 6.88
CA VAL A 125 6.46 5.20 6.90
C VAL A 125 6.00 5.40 5.46
N THR A 126 4.92 4.71 5.08
CA THR A 126 4.29 4.88 3.77
C THR A 126 3.68 6.26 3.65
N ASP A 127 3.68 6.81 2.45
CA ASP A 127 3.06 8.10 2.15
C ASP A 127 1.52 8.03 2.07
N GLU A 128 0.88 9.13 1.64
CA GLU A 128 -0.58 9.21 1.47
C GLU A 128 -1.13 8.31 0.34
N LYS A 129 -0.26 7.78 -0.51
CA LYS A 129 -0.60 6.83 -1.57
C LYS A 129 -0.34 5.38 -1.17
N GLY A 130 0.28 5.15 0.01
CA GLY A 130 0.72 3.83 0.44
C GLY A 130 2.03 3.40 -0.22
N GLU A 131 2.87 4.36 -0.65
CA GLU A 131 4.14 4.11 -1.31
C GLU A 131 5.32 4.46 -0.38
N PHE A 132 6.47 3.84 -0.64
CA PHE A 132 7.74 4.25 -0.05
C PHE A 132 8.91 3.94 -0.99
N THR A 133 10.01 4.65 -0.79
CA THR A 133 11.31 4.35 -1.44
C THR A 133 12.40 4.52 -0.41
N ILE A 134 13.28 3.54 -0.29
CA ILE A 134 14.48 3.63 0.54
C ILE A 134 15.70 3.22 -0.28
N GLU A 135 16.81 3.91 -0.05
CA GLU A 135 18.13 3.56 -0.56
C GLU A 135 18.95 2.94 0.56
N ILE A 136 19.63 1.85 0.24
CA ILE A 136 20.51 1.14 1.14
C ILE A 136 21.89 1.06 0.50
N HIS A 137 22.82 1.83 1.06
CA HIS A 137 24.20 1.81 0.65
C HIS A 137 24.92 0.65 1.32
N GLN A 138 25.22 -0.37 0.53
CA GLN A 138 25.90 -1.55 1.05
C GLN A 138 27.39 -1.25 1.23
N ASN A 139 27.84 -1.35 2.47
CA ASN A 139 29.26 -1.40 2.81
C ASN A 139 29.66 -2.86 2.94
N TYR A 140 30.29 -3.42 1.94
CA TYR A 140 30.64 -4.83 1.89
C TYR A 140 31.86 -5.21 2.76
N GLY A 141 32.18 -4.37 3.75
CA GLY A 141 33.27 -4.64 4.67
C GLY A 141 33.21 -6.08 5.22
N ASN A 142 34.18 -6.84 4.89
CA ASN A 142 34.69 -8.02 5.60
C ASN A 142 34.03 -9.39 5.44
N ALA A 143 33.10 -9.66 4.53
CA ALA A 143 32.38 -10.92 4.72
C ALA A 143 32.48 -11.97 3.61
N ALA A 144 32.98 -11.67 2.45
CA ALA A 144 33.08 -12.69 1.40
C ALA A 144 34.37 -12.56 0.63
N ALA A 145 34.90 -13.71 0.22
CA ALA A 145 36.01 -13.77 -0.72
C ALA A 145 35.61 -13.07 -2.02
N ILE A 146 36.59 -12.60 -2.78
CA ILE A 146 36.45 -12.09 -4.14
C ILE A 146 37.22 -13.07 -5.03
N PRO A 147 36.63 -13.53 -6.15
CA PRO A 147 35.29 -13.18 -6.66
C PRO A 147 34.17 -13.83 -5.85
N SER A 148 32.99 -13.20 -5.85
CA SER A 148 31.78 -13.76 -5.23
C SER A 148 30.50 -13.20 -5.84
N SER A 149 29.45 -14.01 -5.86
CA SER A 149 28.12 -13.59 -6.29
C SER A 149 27.23 -13.36 -5.04
N ARG A 150 26.64 -12.19 -4.94
CA ARG A 150 25.82 -11.79 -3.79
C ARG A 150 24.39 -11.51 -4.23
N VAL A 151 23.48 -12.31 -3.70
CA VAL A 151 22.05 -12.21 -4.01
C VAL A 151 21.36 -11.52 -2.84
N PHE A 152 20.59 -10.49 -3.14
CA PHE A 152 19.85 -9.68 -2.18
C PHE A 152 18.35 -9.82 -2.40
N TYR A 153 17.59 -9.78 -1.32
CA TYR A 153 16.13 -9.58 -1.34
C TYR A 153 15.71 -8.84 -0.08
N ALA A 154 14.54 -8.21 -0.14
CA ALA A 154 13.98 -7.47 0.98
C ALA A 154 12.64 -8.07 1.42
N GLU A 155 12.35 -7.94 2.70
CA GLU A 155 11.06 -8.25 3.30
C GLU A 155 10.50 -7.01 3.97
N ALA A 156 9.20 -6.75 3.74
CA ALA A 156 8.44 -5.74 4.44
C ALA A 156 7.45 -6.40 5.40
N SER A 157 7.38 -5.91 6.62
CA SER A 157 6.38 -6.32 7.61
C SER A 157 5.88 -5.10 8.38
N ASN A 158 4.62 -5.11 8.80
CA ASN A 158 4.13 -4.12 9.74
C ASN A 158 4.01 -4.76 11.14
N GLN A 159 3.94 -3.93 12.17
CA GLN A 159 3.84 -4.41 13.57
C GLN A 159 2.45 -4.96 13.91
N ILE A 160 1.45 -4.74 13.05
CA ILE A 160 0.04 -5.06 13.29
C ILE A 160 -0.35 -6.37 12.61
N ASN A 161 0.18 -6.61 11.39
CA ASN A 161 -0.05 -7.83 10.63
C ASN A 161 1.24 -8.66 10.56
N THR A 162 1.10 -9.96 10.75
CA THR A 162 2.21 -10.91 10.62
C THR A 162 2.57 -11.22 9.16
N ASP A 163 1.87 -10.60 8.21
CA ASP A 163 2.11 -10.82 6.79
C ASP A 163 3.46 -10.23 6.37
N ILE A 164 4.29 -11.07 5.80
CA ILE A 164 5.59 -10.70 5.24
C ILE A 164 5.46 -10.63 3.74
N ILE A 165 5.85 -9.49 3.17
CA ILE A 165 5.87 -9.27 1.73
C ILE A 165 7.31 -9.28 1.29
N THR A 166 7.65 -10.17 0.36
CA THR A 166 9.02 -10.39 -0.11
C THR A 166 9.21 -9.81 -1.51
N SER A 167 10.35 -9.17 -1.76
CA SER A 167 10.72 -8.63 -3.07
C SER A 167 11.22 -9.71 -4.04
N ASN A 168 11.46 -9.31 -5.28
CA ASN A 168 12.34 -10.05 -6.18
C ASN A 168 13.77 -10.11 -5.61
N GLU A 169 14.56 -11.07 -6.12
CA GLU A 169 15.99 -11.14 -5.87
C GLU A 169 16.77 -10.28 -6.88
N VAL A 170 17.89 -9.71 -6.42
CA VAL A 170 18.86 -8.96 -7.23
C VAL A 170 20.25 -9.51 -6.96
N THR A 171 21.02 -9.74 -8.01
CA THR A 171 22.40 -10.23 -7.92
C THR A 171 23.38 -9.09 -8.19
N VAL A 172 24.44 -9.02 -7.36
CA VAL A 172 25.61 -8.17 -7.58
C VAL A 172 26.85 -9.05 -7.50
N ASP A 173 27.57 -9.11 -8.63
CA ASP A 173 28.82 -9.85 -8.73
C ASP A 173 30.00 -8.98 -8.32
N HIS A 174 30.83 -9.50 -7.44
CA HIS A 174 32.08 -8.88 -7.00
C HIS A 174 33.23 -9.55 -7.74
N VAL A 175 33.85 -8.83 -8.62
CA VAL A 175 34.94 -9.31 -9.48
C VAL A 175 36.29 -8.81 -8.97
N GLU A 176 37.37 -9.54 -9.29
CA GLU A 176 38.73 -9.09 -9.02
C GLU A 176 39.07 -7.88 -9.85
N GLU A 177 39.93 -6.99 -9.34
CA GLU A 177 40.52 -5.91 -10.12
C GLU A 177 41.54 -6.53 -11.09
N ASP A 178 41.42 -6.21 -12.39
CA ASP A 178 42.39 -6.64 -13.37
C ASP A 178 43.77 -6.07 -13.03
N GLU A 179 44.75 -6.93 -12.75
CA GLU A 179 46.14 -6.44 -12.60
C GLU A 179 46.60 -5.74 -13.87
N PRO A 180 47.11 -4.51 -13.77
CA PRO A 180 47.70 -3.85 -14.96
C PRO A 180 48.89 -4.63 -15.45
N ALA A 181 48.86 -4.96 -16.76
CA ALA A 181 49.91 -5.70 -17.47
C ALA A 181 51.26 -4.92 -17.51
#